data_ba6ac4029a040e5e18acc8aa6af75182
#
_entry.id   ba6ac4029a040e5e18acc8aa6af75182
#
_cell.length_a   1.000
_cell.length_b   1.000
_cell.length_c   1.000
_cell.angle_alpha   90.00
_cell.angle_beta   90.00
_cell.angle_gamma   90.00
#
_symmetry.space_group_name_H-M   'P 1'
#
loop_
_entity.id
_entity.type
_entity.pdbx_description
1 polymer ?
#
loop_
_entity_poly.entity_id
_entity_poly.type
_entity_poly.pdbx_seq_one_letter_code
_entity_poly.pdbx_strand_id
1 'polypeptide(L)'
;MIDVFVRGSNGALYEKTTTDGGITWAWTSLGGQLASGTGPAACSWSASREDVFVHGTNGALYQKTWTLSGWSSSCTGLGGVLTSSPAATSPASGTIDVFVRGTNGALYERIYTGG
;
A
#
# COMPACT_ATOMS: atom_id res chain seq x y z
N MET A 1 -0.05 15.53 8.90
CA MET A 1 0.64 14.23 9.03
C MET A 1 1.19 13.81 7.68
N ILE A 2 2.41 13.33 7.65
CA ILE A 2 3.05 12.79 6.45
C ILE A 2 3.44 11.36 6.76
N ASP A 3 3.08 10.43 5.88
CA ASP A 3 3.43 9.02 6.02
C ASP A 3 4.23 8.56 4.81
N VAL A 4 5.33 7.87 5.08
CA VAL A 4 6.20 7.28 4.07
C VAL A 4 6.21 5.77 4.30
N PHE A 5 6.04 5.00 3.23
CA PHE A 5 6.01 3.54 3.31
C PHE A 5 7.17 2.96 2.51
N VAL A 6 7.85 1.98 3.10
CA VAL A 6 8.99 1.33 2.47
C VAL A 6 9.00 -0.16 2.76
N ARG A 7 9.74 -0.91 1.93
CA ARG A 7 10.07 -2.31 2.22
C ARG A 7 11.40 -2.33 2.99
N GLY A 8 11.39 -2.92 4.18
CA GLY A 8 12.59 -3.05 4.99
C GLY A 8 13.53 -4.13 4.49
N SER A 9 14.73 -4.19 5.07
CA SER A 9 15.75 -5.19 4.72
C SER A 9 15.30 -6.63 5.01
N ASN A 10 14.36 -6.80 5.94
CA ASN A 10 13.76 -8.10 6.25
C ASN A 10 12.56 -8.44 5.36
N GLY A 11 12.23 -7.60 4.37
CA GLY A 11 11.10 -7.80 3.48
C GLY A 11 9.75 -7.32 3.99
N ALA A 12 9.68 -6.85 5.23
CA ALA A 12 8.42 -6.38 5.80
C ALA A 12 8.08 -4.94 5.37
N LEU A 13 6.80 -4.59 5.48
CA LEU A 13 6.31 -3.24 5.26
C LEU A 13 6.57 -2.40 6.51
N TYR A 14 7.17 -1.22 6.31
CA TYR A 14 7.40 -0.24 7.37
C TYR A 14 6.79 1.10 7.00
N GLU A 15 6.32 1.79 8.04
CA GLU A 15 5.83 3.16 7.97
C GLU A 15 6.76 4.08 8.74
N LYS A 16 7.05 5.25 8.17
CA LYS A 16 7.69 6.35 8.90
C LYS A 16 6.73 7.52 8.87
N THR A 17 6.37 8.02 10.04
CA THR A 17 5.34 9.06 10.15
C THR A 17 5.83 10.27 10.94
N THR A 18 5.35 11.46 10.55
CA THR A 18 5.52 12.69 11.29
C THR A 18 4.17 13.37 11.48
N THR A 19 3.98 13.97 12.66
CA THR A 19 2.78 14.76 12.98
C THR A 19 3.11 16.20 13.34
N ASP A 20 4.40 16.59 13.22
CA ASP A 20 4.89 17.93 13.58
C ASP A 20 5.58 18.64 12.42
N GLY A 21 5.18 18.34 11.20
CA GLY A 21 5.69 18.98 9.99
C GLY A 21 7.07 18.51 9.55
N GLY A 22 7.50 17.34 10.01
CA GLY A 22 8.78 16.74 9.62
C GLY A 22 9.91 17.03 10.59
N ILE A 23 9.61 17.56 11.77
CA ILE A 23 10.62 17.83 12.79
C ILE A 23 11.06 16.53 13.45
N THR A 24 10.09 15.68 13.84
CA THR A 24 10.36 14.35 14.39
C THR A 24 9.62 13.29 13.59
N TRP A 25 10.23 12.10 13.50
CA TRP A 25 9.70 10.96 12.75
C TRP A 25 9.77 9.70 13.60
N ALA A 26 8.80 8.82 13.43
CA ALA A 26 8.76 7.53 14.11
C ALA A 26 8.58 6.41 13.09
N TRP A 27 9.31 5.29 13.27
CA TRP A 27 9.17 4.08 12.49
C TRP A 27 8.20 3.10 13.14
N THR A 28 7.37 2.46 12.34
CA THR A 28 6.46 1.39 12.78
C THR A 28 6.52 0.26 11.77
N SER A 29 6.69 -0.98 12.25
CA SER A 29 6.56 -2.15 11.40
C SER A 29 5.09 -2.46 11.19
N LEU A 30 4.67 -2.62 9.95
CA LEU A 30 3.31 -3.04 9.60
C LEU A 30 3.25 -4.52 9.22
N GLY A 31 4.38 -5.21 9.26
CA GLY A 31 4.47 -6.65 9.05
C GLY A 31 4.42 -7.08 7.60
N GLY A 32 4.03 -8.34 7.39
CA GLY A 32 3.94 -8.93 6.06
C GLY A 32 5.29 -9.24 5.43
N GLN A 33 5.24 -9.76 4.22
CA GLN A 33 6.43 -10.02 3.40
C GLN A 33 6.16 -9.56 1.97
N LEU A 34 6.92 -8.62 1.50
CA LEU A 34 6.85 -8.12 0.14
C LEU A 34 7.84 -8.89 -0.74
N ALA A 35 7.49 -9.09 -2.00
CA ALA A 35 8.39 -9.74 -2.95
C ALA A 35 9.69 -8.95 -3.09
N SER A 36 10.79 -9.67 -3.26
CA SER A 36 12.11 -9.05 -3.44
C SER A 36 12.10 -8.10 -4.63
N GLY A 37 12.73 -6.94 -4.46
CA GLY A 37 12.83 -5.94 -5.51
C GLY A 37 11.56 -5.11 -5.72
N THR A 38 10.54 -5.28 -4.90
CA THR A 38 9.30 -4.48 -5.01
C THR A 38 9.18 -3.53 -3.83
N GLY A 39 8.37 -2.51 -4.02
CA GLY A 39 8.06 -1.54 -2.97
C GLY A 39 6.55 -1.33 -2.84
N PRO A 40 6.10 -0.72 -1.73
CA PRO A 40 4.70 -0.42 -1.52
C PRO A 40 4.25 0.79 -2.34
N ALA A 41 2.94 0.89 -2.54
CA ALA A 41 2.27 2.08 -3.05
C ALA A 41 1.20 2.50 -2.06
N ALA A 42 0.99 3.80 -1.92
CA ALA A 42 0.05 4.34 -0.96
C ALA A 42 -0.81 5.42 -1.58
N CYS A 43 -2.03 5.55 -1.07
CA CYS A 43 -2.93 6.65 -1.40
C CYS A 43 -3.83 6.95 -0.20
N SER A 44 -4.47 8.11 -0.25
CA SER A 44 -5.41 8.55 0.79
C SER A 44 -6.53 9.32 0.11
N TRP A 45 -7.78 8.97 0.38
CA TRP A 45 -8.91 9.75 -0.14
C TRP A 45 -9.46 10.77 0.85
N SER A 46 -8.97 10.74 2.08
CA SER A 46 -9.33 11.72 3.12
C SER A 46 -8.31 11.68 4.26
N ALA A 47 -8.38 12.66 5.15
CA ALA A 47 -7.51 12.72 6.32
C ALA A 47 -7.70 11.55 7.29
N SER A 48 -8.79 10.78 7.16
CA SER A 48 -9.12 9.66 8.05
C SER A 48 -8.94 8.29 7.38
N ARG A 49 -8.31 8.24 6.21
CA ARG A 49 -8.14 6.98 5.48
C ARG A 49 -6.81 6.94 4.75
N GLU A 50 -6.09 5.83 4.90
CA GLU A 50 -4.92 5.52 4.09
C GLU A 50 -5.02 4.08 3.61
N ASP A 51 -4.53 3.82 2.41
CA ASP A 51 -4.44 2.48 1.85
C ASP A 51 -3.04 2.25 1.31
N VAL A 52 -2.46 1.09 1.62
CA VAL A 52 -1.16 0.67 1.13
C VAL A 52 -1.33 -0.63 0.38
N PHE A 53 -0.72 -0.69 -0.80
CA PHE A 53 -0.76 -1.86 -1.69
C PHE A 53 0.65 -2.41 -1.83
N VAL A 54 0.76 -3.73 -1.78
CA VAL A 54 2.05 -4.43 -1.87
C VAL A 54 1.95 -5.64 -2.78
N HIS A 55 3.10 -6.00 -3.36
CA HIS A 55 3.29 -7.23 -4.12
C HIS A 55 3.79 -8.30 -3.16
N GLY A 56 2.95 -9.26 -2.84
CA GLY A 56 3.29 -10.34 -1.92
C GLY A 56 4.27 -11.35 -2.52
N THR A 57 4.86 -12.17 -1.67
CA THR A 57 5.84 -13.18 -2.09
C THR A 57 5.23 -14.28 -2.97
N ASN A 58 3.91 -14.45 -2.92
CA ASN A 58 3.17 -15.38 -3.80
C ASN A 58 2.80 -14.75 -5.16
N GLY A 59 3.22 -13.52 -5.42
CA GLY A 59 2.93 -12.82 -6.67
C GLY A 59 1.63 -12.03 -6.67
N ALA A 60 0.80 -12.14 -5.65
CA ALA A 60 -0.50 -11.47 -5.62
C ALA A 60 -0.43 -10.05 -5.05
N LEU A 61 -1.45 -9.26 -5.37
CA LEU A 61 -1.65 -7.92 -4.82
C LEU A 61 -2.33 -8.03 -3.46
N TYR A 62 -1.83 -7.28 -2.49
CA TYR A 62 -2.41 -7.17 -1.14
C TYR A 62 -2.62 -5.73 -0.76
N GLN A 63 -3.61 -5.51 0.10
CA GLN A 63 -4.00 -4.19 0.61
C GLN A 63 -4.01 -4.18 2.13
N LYS A 64 -3.51 -3.10 2.73
CA LYS A 64 -3.63 -2.82 4.15
C LYS A 64 -4.21 -1.42 4.31
N THR A 65 -5.16 -1.28 5.23
CA THR A 65 -5.95 -0.05 5.37
C THR A 65 -5.78 0.54 6.77
N TRP A 66 -5.60 1.86 6.81
CA TRP A 66 -5.64 2.64 8.04
C TRP A 66 -6.91 3.50 8.08
N THR A 67 -7.55 3.49 9.22
CA THR A 67 -8.69 4.37 9.56
C THR A 67 -8.45 4.99 10.93
N LEU A 68 -9.37 5.79 11.43
CA LEU A 68 -9.27 6.35 12.77
C LEU A 68 -9.22 5.28 13.87
N SER A 69 -9.60 4.04 13.55
CA SER A 69 -9.47 2.89 14.46
C SER A 69 -8.09 2.23 14.41
N GLY A 70 -7.19 2.71 13.55
CA GLY A 70 -5.84 2.17 13.37
C GLY A 70 -5.70 1.34 12.10
N TRP A 71 -4.57 0.66 11.95
CA TRP A 71 -4.29 -0.24 10.83
C TRP A 71 -5.11 -1.51 10.92
N SER A 72 -5.54 -2.03 9.77
CA SER A 72 -6.14 -3.36 9.71
C SER A 72 -5.15 -4.40 10.25
N SER A 73 -5.67 -5.44 10.95
CA SER A 73 -4.82 -6.44 11.60
C SER A 73 -4.06 -7.31 10.60
N SER A 74 -4.57 -7.45 9.38
CA SER A 74 -3.94 -8.24 8.33
C SER A 74 -4.12 -7.57 6.98
N CYS A 75 -3.34 -8.04 5.99
CA CYS A 75 -3.51 -7.59 4.61
C CYS A 75 -4.64 -8.37 3.94
N THR A 76 -5.41 -7.68 3.10
CA THR A 76 -6.45 -8.30 2.28
C THR A 76 -5.86 -8.69 0.93
N GLY A 77 -5.99 -9.96 0.54
CA GLY A 77 -5.57 -10.42 -0.77
C GLY A 77 -6.52 -9.93 -1.86
N LEU A 78 -5.98 -9.29 -2.87
CA LEU A 78 -6.74 -8.80 -4.02
C LEU A 78 -6.54 -9.67 -5.27
N GLY A 79 -5.70 -10.69 -5.16
CA GLY A 79 -5.47 -11.65 -6.25
C GLY A 79 -4.50 -11.14 -7.30
N GLY A 80 -4.58 -11.77 -8.48
CA GLY A 80 -3.72 -11.48 -9.61
C GLY A 80 -2.33 -12.11 -9.49
N VAL A 81 -1.56 -11.98 -10.56
CA VAL A 81 -0.13 -12.33 -10.60
C VAL A 81 0.61 -11.13 -11.17
N LEU A 82 1.36 -10.45 -10.31
CA LEU A 82 2.05 -9.20 -10.62
C LEU A 82 3.49 -9.47 -11.02
N THR A 83 4.00 -8.65 -11.93
CA THR A 83 5.43 -8.66 -12.31
C THR A 83 6.09 -7.30 -12.03
N SER A 84 5.43 -6.45 -11.25
CA SER A 84 5.96 -5.14 -10.85
C SER A 84 5.47 -4.78 -9.45
N SER A 85 6.07 -3.75 -8.87
CA SER A 85 5.44 -3.05 -7.74
C SER A 85 4.12 -2.43 -8.20
N PRO A 86 3.11 -2.34 -7.33
CA PRO A 86 1.91 -1.61 -7.66
C PRO A 86 2.13 -0.10 -7.61
N ALA A 87 1.25 0.63 -8.26
CA ALA A 87 1.10 2.07 -8.09
C ALA A 87 -0.36 2.35 -7.76
N ALA A 88 -0.61 3.35 -6.94
CA ALA A 88 -1.96 3.63 -6.49
C ALA A 88 -2.23 5.13 -6.46
N THR A 89 -3.49 5.50 -6.69
CA THR A 89 -3.96 6.87 -6.57
C THR A 89 -5.42 6.86 -6.16
N SER A 90 -5.88 7.95 -5.56
CA SER A 90 -7.28 8.15 -5.25
C SER A 90 -7.76 9.40 -5.99
N PRO A 91 -8.52 9.24 -7.09
CA PRO A 91 -9.01 10.40 -7.84
C PRO A 91 -10.17 11.11 -7.17
N ALA A 92 -10.85 10.46 -6.24
CA ALA A 92 -11.99 11.03 -5.51
C ALA A 92 -12.20 10.28 -4.20
N SER A 93 -12.92 10.90 -3.28
CA SER A 93 -13.30 10.24 -2.03
C SER A 93 -14.07 8.94 -2.32
N GLY A 94 -13.69 7.87 -1.65
CA GLY A 94 -14.29 6.55 -1.82
C GLY A 94 -13.81 5.77 -3.03
N THR A 95 -12.88 6.31 -3.82
CA THR A 95 -12.37 5.65 -5.03
C THR A 95 -10.87 5.48 -4.95
N ILE A 96 -10.39 4.29 -5.31
CA ILE A 96 -8.95 3.98 -5.42
C ILE A 96 -8.72 3.27 -6.74
N ASP A 97 -7.68 3.70 -7.46
CA ASP A 97 -7.19 3.02 -8.65
C ASP A 97 -5.80 2.46 -8.37
N VAL A 98 -5.62 1.17 -8.61
CA VAL A 98 -4.33 0.48 -8.46
C VAL A 98 -3.90 -0.05 -9.81
N PHE A 99 -2.65 0.21 -10.17
CA PHE A 99 -2.08 -0.17 -11.46
C PHE A 99 -0.91 -1.14 -11.25
N VAL A 100 -0.88 -2.20 -12.05
CA VAL A 100 0.17 -3.23 -11.98
C VAL A 100 0.54 -3.68 -13.38
N ARG A 101 1.74 -4.28 -13.52
CA ARG A 101 2.13 -4.99 -14.73
C ARG A 101 1.80 -6.47 -14.54
N GLY A 102 1.11 -7.05 -15.49
CA GLY A 102 0.79 -8.48 -15.49
C GLY A 102 1.90 -9.33 -16.13
N THR A 103 1.72 -10.66 -16.08
CA THR A 103 2.70 -11.62 -16.61
C THR A 103 2.90 -11.52 -18.12
N ASN A 104 1.91 -10.99 -18.85
CA ASN A 104 2.01 -10.75 -20.30
C ASN A 104 2.68 -9.41 -20.64
N GLY A 105 3.18 -8.67 -19.63
CA GLY A 105 3.79 -7.36 -19.79
C GLY A 105 2.82 -6.21 -19.97
N ALA A 106 1.50 -6.47 -19.93
CA ALA A 106 0.50 -5.43 -20.09
C ALA A 106 0.23 -4.69 -18.79
N LEU A 107 -0.30 -3.48 -18.90
CA LEU A 107 -0.77 -2.67 -17.78
C LEU A 107 -2.19 -3.08 -17.43
N TYR A 108 -2.41 -3.34 -16.14
CA TYR A 108 -3.72 -3.68 -15.60
C TYR A 108 -4.13 -2.69 -14.51
N GLU A 109 -5.41 -2.43 -14.43
CA GLU A 109 -6.01 -1.56 -13.42
C GLU A 109 -6.99 -2.35 -12.56
N ARG A 110 -6.99 -2.07 -11.26
CA ARG A 110 -8.02 -2.55 -10.33
C ARG A 110 -8.62 -1.34 -9.64
N ILE A 111 -9.94 -1.23 -9.71
CA ILE A 111 -10.69 -0.09 -9.17
C ILE A 111 -11.43 -0.53 -7.92
N TYR A 112 -11.32 0.25 -6.86
CA TYR A 112 -12.15 0.15 -5.67
C TYR A 112 -13.09 1.35 -5.62
N THR A 113 -14.38 1.07 -5.46
CA THR A 113 -15.40 2.08 -5.22
C THR A 113 -16.19 1.66 -3.99
N GLY A 114 -15.99 2.36 -2.91
CA GLY A 114 -16.65 1.99 -1.68
C GLY A 114 -16.90 3.22 -0.83
N GLY A 115 -18.05 3.38 -0.39
CA GLY A 115 -18.52 4.54 0.29
C GLY A 115 -17.79 5.00 1.53
#